data_3fa190c7135cc20a6d7f9c46af8d7eaa
#
_entry.id   3fa190c7135cc20a6d7f9c46af8d7eaa
#
_cell.length_a   1.000
_cell.length_b   1.000
_cell.length_c   1.000
_cell.angle_alpha   90.00
_cell.angle_beta   90.00
_cell.angle_gamma   90.00
#
_symmetry.space_group_name_H-M   'P 1'
#
loop_
_entity.id
_entity.type
_entity.pdbx_description
1 polymer ?
#
loop_
_entity_poly.entity_id
_entity_poly.type
_entity_poly.pdbx_seq_one_letter_code
_entity_poly.pdbx_strand_id
1 'polypeptide(L)'
;MTPAKLNPVRLYPPKPQKVYFFGTCLIDLFYPQAGLDGIRLLEREGIEVLYPQAQTCCGQPAYTSGYTDEARAVAAAQLGLFPEPWPIVVPSGSCGGMMRNHYPKLFAGMEQESQAEEVAGRIYELTEFLLHVCQVQLDDLGEPEKVAMHTSCSARREMGLAETGPALLARMGQVELVEQARAAECCGFGGTFAVRHPEVSAAM
;
A
#
# COMPACT_ATOMS: atom_id res chain seq x y z
N MET A 1 -11.97 -24.86 12.04
CA MET A 1 -11.42 -23.86 11.10
C MET A 1 -12.59 -23.00 10.65
N THR A 2 -12.69 -21.77 11.11
CA THR A 2 -13.72 -20.83 10.69
C THR A 2 -13.39 -20.42 9.25
N PRO A 3 -14.34 -20.46 8.30
CA PRO A 3 -14.06 -20.05 6.92
C PRO A 3 -13.63 -18.57 6.94
N ALA A 4 -12.53 -18.27 6.27
CA ALA A 4 -12.08 -16.91 6.07
C ALA A 4 -13.26 -16.13 5.46
N LYS A 5 -13.65 -15.03 6.12
CA LYS A 5 -14.63 -14.10 5.55
C LYS A 5 -14.02 -13.61 4.22
N LEU A 6 -14.61 -14.03 3.12
CA LEU A 6 -14.31 -13.46 1.81
C LEU A 6 -14.55 -11.95 1.95
N ASN A 7 -13.50 -11.16 1.80
CA ASN A 7 -13.65 -9.72 1.69
C ASN A 7 -14.62 -9.45 0.51
N PRO A 8 -15.58 -8.54 0.67
CA PRO A 8 -16.46 -8.18 -0.43
C PRO A 8 -15.60 -7.76 -1.62
N VAL A 9 -15.95 -8.25 -2.80
CA VAL A 9 -15.25 -7.90 -4.04
C VAL A 9 -15.30 -6.37 -4.17
N ARG A 10 -14.13 -5.73 -4.09
CA ARG A 10 -14.05 -4.28 -4.21
C ARG A 10 -14.41 -3.89 -5.64
N LEU A 11 -15.33 -2.95 -5.78
CA LEU A 11 -15.60 -2.32 -7.07
C LEU A 11 -14.53 -1.28 -7.36
N TYR A 12 -13.91 -1.37 -8.53
CA TYR A 12 -12.89 -0.43 -8.95
C TYR A 12 -13.48 0.66 -9.83
N PRO A 13 -13.05 1.92 -9.68
CA PRO A 13 -13.51 3.01 -10.54
C PRO A 13 -12.93 2.87 -11.96
N PRO A 14 -13.51 3.55 -12.96
CA PRO A 14 -12.83 3.71 -14.23
C PRO A 14 -11.49 4.46 -14.04
N LYS A 15 -10.57 4.28 -14.98
CA LYS A 15 -9.24 4.94 -14.93
C LYS A 15 -9.42 6.46 -14.83
N PRO A 16 -8.92 7.12 -13.77
CA PRO A 16 -9.06 8.55 -13.55
C PRO A 16 -8.03 9.33 -14.36
N GLN A 17 -8.26 10.64 -14.50
CA GLN A 17 -7.27 11.55 -15.10
C GLN A 17 -6.20 12.00 -14.08
N LYS A 18 -6.54 12.01 -12.80
CA LYS A 18 -5.67 12.48 -11.71
C LYS A 18 -5.70 11.55 -10.52
N VAL A 19 -4.56 11.43 -9.86
CA VAL A 19 -4.43 10.72 -8.57
C VAL A 19 -3.53 11.50 -7.62
N TYR A 20 -3.72 11.29 -6.34
CA TYR A 20 -2.70 11.59 -5.35
C TYR A 20 -1.74 10.40 -5.22
N PHE A 21 -0.46 10.69 -4.96
CA PHE A 21 0.52 9.69 -4.62
C PHE A 21 1.02 9.91 -3.20
N PHE A 22 0.81 8.92 -2.34
CA PHE A 22 1.31 8.93 -0.97
C PHE A 22 2.64 8.18 -0.90
N GLY A 23 3.77 8.93 -0.90
CA GLY A 23 5.11 8.39 -1.06
C GLY A 23 5.59 7.45 0.02
N THR A 24 4.98 7.48 1.18
CA THR A 24 5.37 6.74 2.40
C THR A 24 6.79 7.07 2.92
N CYS A 25 6.96 7.10 4.24
CA CYS A 25 8.25 7.47 4.83
C CYS A 25 9.39 6.50 4.49
N LEU A 26 9.09 5.21 4.35
CA LEU A 26 10.13 4.21 4.02
C LEU A 26 10.61 4.34 2.58
N ILE A 27 9.70 4.54 1.64
CA ILE A 27 10.08 4.71 0.23
C ILE A 27 10.80 6.02 0.04
N ASP A 28 10.27 7.12 0.60
CA ASP A 28 10.88 8.44 0.47
C ASP A 28 12.31 8.51 1.03
N LEU A 29 12.55 7.88 2.20
CA LEU A 29 13.84 7.94 2.87
C LEU A 29 14.85 6.90 2.38
N PHE A 30 14.40 5.69 2.02
CA PHE A 30 15.31 4.57 1.76
C PHE A 30 15.30 4.07 0.32
N TYR A 31 14.19 4.24 -0.39
CA TYR A 31 14.00 3.72 -1.75
C TYR A 31 13.31 4.73 -2.67
N PRO A 32 13.78 6.00 -2.75
CA PRO A 32 13.10 7.05 -3.51
C PRO A 32 12.91 6.69 -4.99
N GLN A 33 13.84 5.91 -5.56
CA GLN A 33 13.72 5.45 -6.94
C GLN A 33 12.48 4.61 -7.16
N ALA A 34 12.12 3.71 -6.23
CA ALA A 34 10.91 2.90 -6.34
C ALA A 34 9.63 3.76 -6.33
N GLY A 35 9.61 4.84 -5.53
CA GLY A 35 8.53 5.83 -5.55
C GLY A 35 8.42 6.56 -6.89
N LEU A 36 9.54 7.03 -7.41
CA LEU A 36 9.61 7.70 -8.71
C LEU A 36 9.19 6.78 -9.85
N ASP A 37 9.57 5.52 -9.83
CA ASP A 37 9.18 4.54 -10.85
C ASP A 37 7.68 4.23 -10.75
N GLY A 38 7.10 4.18 -9.55
CA GLY A 38 5.66 4.07 -9.36
C GLY A 38 4.90 5.26 -9.96
N ILE A 39 5.41 6.48 -9.77
CA ILE A 39 4.85 7.69 -10.40
C ILE A 39 4.95 7.60 -11.93
N ARG A 40 6.11 7.24 -12.47
CA ARG A 40 6.31 7.09 -13.92
C ARG A 40 5.38 6.07 -14.56
N LEU A 41 5.10 4.95 -13.86
CA LEU A 41 4.14 3.96 -14.34
C LEU A 41 2.73 4.55 -14.45
N LEU A 42 2.29 5.35 -13.49
CA LEU A 42 1.01 6.03 -13.53
C LEU A 42 0.94 7.10 -14.63
N GLU A 43 2.02 7.88 -14.79
CA GLU A 43 2.12 8.89 -15.85
C GLU A 43 2.13 8.28 -17.26
N ARG A 44 2.76 7.13 -17.46
CA ARG A 44 2.70 6.35 -18.72
C ARG A 44 1.27 5.93 -19.07
N GLU A 45 0.43 5.72 -18.08
CA GLU A 45 -1.00 5.45 -18.24
C GLU A 45 -1.83 6.71 -18.56
N GLY A 46 -1.19 7.87 -18.70
CA GLY A 46 -1.85 9.15 -18.98
C GLY A 46 -2.50 9.79 -17.76
N ILE A 47 -2.07 9.41 -16.55
CA ILE A 47 -2.61 9.92 -15.29
C ILE A 47 -1.71 11.03 -14.76
N GLU A 48 -2.29 12.19 -14.46
CA GLU A 48 -1.58 13.27 -13.74
C GLU A 48 -1.42 12.89 -12.27
N VAL A 49 -0.17 12.83 -11.78
CA VAL A 49 0.15 12.44 -10.42
C VAL A 49 0.45 13.67 -9.56
N LEU A 50 -0.35 13.86 -8.52
CA LEU A 50 -0.14 14.93 -7.54
C LEU A 50 0.55 14.35 -6.30
N TYR A 51 1.67 14.98 -5.93
CA TYR A 51 2.45 14.61 -4.75
C TYR A 51 2.37 15.74 -3.70
N PRO A 52 1.49 15.64 -2.67
CA PRO A 52 1.44 16.64 -1.61
C PRO A 52 2.75 16.70 -0.83
N GLN A 53 3.44 17.83 -0.85
CA GLN A 53 4.78 17.99 -0.26
C GLN A 53 4.77 17.90 1.28
N ALA A 54 3.65 18.18 1.92
CA ALA A 54 3.52 18.15 3.38
C ALA A 54 3.21 16.76 3.95
N GLN A 55 3.14 15.72 3.11
CA GLN A 55 2.90 14.37 3.58
C GLN A 55 4.05 13.84 4.44
N THR A 56 3.72 12.98 5.40
CA THR A 56 4.68 12.40 6.34
C THR A 56 4.40 10.89 6.50
N CYS A 57 4.59 10.35 7.70
CA CYS A 57 4.26 8.97 8.01
C CYS A 57 2.74 8.74 8.01
N CYS A 58 2.29 7.52 7.66
CA CYS A 58 0.88 7.12 7.80
C CYS A 58 0.42 6.90 9.26
N GLY A 59 1.33 6.93 10.24
CA GLY A 59 1.03 6.69 11.66
C GLY A 59 1.04 5.21 12.09
N GLN A 60 1.23 4.26 11.18
CA GLN A 60 1.23 2.82 11.51
C GLN A 60 2.22 2.45 12.63
N PRO A 61 3.47 2.94 12.67
CA PRO A 61 4.41 2.58 13.74
C PRO A 61 3.91 2.91 15.15
N ALA A 62 3.27 4.06 15.31
CA ALA A 62 2.64 4.45 16.58
C ALA A 62 1.42 3.57 16.89
N TYR A 63 0.55 3.37 15.89
CA TYR A 63 -0.66 2.55 16.03
C TYR A 63 -0.36 1.12 16.45
N THR A 64 0.56 0.45 15.77
CA THR A 64 0.93 -0.95 16.08
C THR A 64 1.70 -1.10 17.39
N SER A 65 2.26 -0.01 17.91
CA SER A 65 2.94 0.04 19.23
C SER A 65 2.01 0.40 20.38
N GLY A 66 0.71 0.64 20.11
CA GLY A 66 -0.29 0.99 21.11
C GLY A 66 -0.38 2.48 21.45
N TYR A 67 0.35 3.34 20.76
CA TYR A 67 0.32 4.79 20.90
C TYR A 67 -0.78 5.38 20.01
N THR A 68 -2.04 5.18 20.44
CA THR A 68 -3.22 5.50 19.63
C THR A 68 -3.40 7.01 19.42
N ASP A 69 -3.11 7.83 20.44
CA ASP A 69 -3.27 9.28 20.35
C ASP A 69 -2.22 9.90 19.43
N GLU A 70 -0.98 9.42 19.48
CA GLU A 70 0.09 9.82 18.59
C GLU A 70 -0.20 9.37 17.15
N ALA A 71 -0.70 8.16 16.97
CA ALA A 71 -1.13 7.66 15.67
C ALA A 71 -2.24 8.52 15.08
N ARG A 72 -3.20 8.94 15.92
CA ARG A 72 -4.30 9.81 15.51
C ARG A 72 -3.81 11.20 15.14
N ALA A 73 -2.90 11.79 15.90
CA ALA A 73 -2.32 13.09 15.60
C ALA A 73 -1.59 13.08 14.24
N VAL A 74 -0.79 12.04 13.97
CA VAL A 74 -0.13 11.86 12.67
C VAL A 74 -1.16 11.68 11.55
N ALA A 75 -2.17 10.83 11.75
CA ALA A 75 -3.22 10.58 10.76
C ALA A 75 -4.03 11.84 10.44
N ALA A 76 -4.39 12.64 11.46
CA ALA A 76 -5.11 13.90 11.28
C ALA A 76 -4.37 14.87 10.36
N ALA A 77 -3.03 14.97 10.49
CA ALA A 77 -2.22 15.79 9.61
C ALA A 77 -2.26 15.33 8.15
N GLN A 78 -2.50 14.03 7.89
CA GLN A 78 -2.59 13.51 6.52
C GLN A 78 -3.97 13.76 5.89
N LEU A 79 -5.06 13.75 6.67
CA LEU A 79 -6.42 13.87 6.13
C LEU A 79 -6.63 15.14 5.30
N GLY A 80 -6.04 16.26 5.70
CA GLY A 80 -6.17 17.54 5.01
C GLY A 80 -5.36 17.67 3.72
N LEU A 81 -4.50 16.69 3.40
CA LEU A 81 -3.61 16.76 2.23
C LEU A 81 -4.28 16.31 0.92
N PHE A 82 -5.47 15.74 0.99
CA PHE A 82 -6.18 15.14 -0.14
C PHE A 82 -7.57 15.76 -0.33
N PRO A 83 -7.65 17.10 -0.59
CA PRO A 83 -8.93 17.82 -0.62
C PRO A 83 -9.85 17.41 -1.77
N GLU A 84 -9.27 16.97 -2.91
CA GLU A 84 -10.05 16.59 -4.07
C GLU A 84 -10.44 15.10 -4.02
N PRO A 85 -11.56 14.68 -4.64
CA PRO A 85 -12.06 13.31 -4.56
C PRO A 85 -11.30 12.31 -5.44
N TRP A 86 -10.02 12.56 -5.73
CA TRP A 86 -9.22 11.67 -6.55
C TRP A 86 -8.71 10.46 -5.76
N PRO A 87 -8.47 9.32 -6.42
CA PRO A 87 -7.83 8.18 -5.79
C PRO A 87 -6.47 8.54 -5.19
N ILE A 88 -6.13 7.90 -4.09
CA ILE A 88 -4.85 8.04 -3.40
C ILE A 88 -4.09 6.73 -3.57
N VAL A 89 -3.02 6.76 -4.37
CA VAL A 89 -2.19 5.59 -4.65
C VAL A 89 -1.03 5.53 -3.67
N VAL A 90 -0.88 4.37 -3.02
CA VAL A 90 0.09 4.14 -1.95
C VAL A 90 0.99 2.96 -2.34
N PRO A 91 2.30 3.14 -2.57
CA PRO A 91 3.21 2.06 -2.98
C PRO A 91 3.67 1.20 -1.79
N SER A 92 2.79 0.90 -0.87
CA SER A 92 3.07 0.10 0.33
C SER A 92 1.79 -0.48 0.93
N GLY A 93 1.72 -1.80 1.03
CA GLY A 93 0.57 -2.49 1.63
C GLY A 93 0.37 -2.17 3.11
N SER A 94 1.44 -1.86 3.86
CA SER A 94 1.33 -1.49 5.27
C SER A 94 0.72 -0.10 5.47
N CYS A 95 1.20 0.90 4.74
CA CYS A 95 0.63 2.25 4.78
C CYS A 95 -0.78 2.27 4.18
N GLY A 96 -1.00 1.57 3.06
CA GLY A 96 -2.33 1.41 2.48
C GLY A 96 -3.32 0.77 3.44
N GLY A 97 -2.93 -0.32 4.13
CA GLY A 97 -3.73 -0.96 5.16
C GLY A 97 -4.04 -0.05 6.34
N MET A 98 -3.04 0.70 6.83
CA MET A 98 -3.23 1.67 7.89
C MET A 98 -4.27 2.73 7.50
N MET A 99 -4.10 3.36 6.35
CA MET A 99 -4.99 4.45 5.91
C MET A 99 -6.40 3.94 5.57
N ARG A 100 -6.51 2.77 4.89
CA ARG A 100 -7.80 2.21 4.47
C ARG A 100 -8.61 1.63 5.63
N ASN A 101 -7.97 0.88 6.53
CA ASN A 101 -8.69 0.05 7.51
C ASN A 101 -8.66 0.61 8.94
N HIS A 102 -7.69 1.46 9.25
CA HIS A 102 -7.48 1.94 10.62
C HIS A 102 -7.77 3.42 10.81
N TYR A 103 -7.68 4.28 9.78
CA TYR A 103 -8.09 5.68 9.90
C TYR A 103 -9.57 5.81 10.32
N PRO A 104 -10.55 5.12 9.70
CA PRO A 104 -11.92 5.19 10.17
C PRO A 104 -12.08 4.82 11.65
N LYS A 105 -11.32 3.83 12.14
CA LYS A 105 -11.35 3.40 13.54
C LYS A 105 -10.71 4.42 14.48
N LEU A 106 -9.63 5.09 14.06
CA LEU A 106 -8.94 6.11 14.86
C LEU A 106 -9.82 7.34 15.10
N PHE A 107 -10.71 7.65 14.18
CA PHE A 107 -11.56 8.83 14.23
C PHE A 107 -13.03 8.52 14.53
N ALA A 108 -13.38 7.28 14.84
CA ALA A 108 -14.75 6.89 15.16
C ALA A 108 -15.32 7.71 16.33
N GLY A 109 -16.48 8.35 16.13
CA GLY A 109 -17.12 9.26 17.08
C GLY A 109 -16.47 10.64 17.21
N MET A 110 -15.53 11.00 16.33
CA MET A 110 -14.86 12.31 16.33
C MET A 110 -15.32 13.19 15.17
N GLU A 111 -14.99 14.47 15.22
CA GLU A 111 -15.33 15.45 14.17
C GLU A 111 -14.78 15.04 12.79
N GLN A 112 -13.59 14.42 12.75
CA GLN A 112 -12.93 13.98 11.52
C GLN A 112 -13.38 12.61 11.00
N GLU A 113 -14.35 11.93 11.61
CA GLU A 113 -14.78 10.59 11.23
C GLU A 113 -15.17 10.51 9.75
N SER A 114 -16.05 11.39 9.29
CA SER A 114 -16.50 11.43 7.90
C SER A 114 -15.35 11.64 6.90
N GLN A 115 -14.40 12.54 7.24
CA GLN A 115 -13.24 12.79 6.41
C GLN A 115 -12.30 11.58 6.36
N ALA A 116 -12.11 10.90 7.50
CA ALA A 116 -11.28 9.69 7.57
C ALA A 116 -11.89 8.54 6.75
N GLU A 117 -13.21 8.37 6.78
CA GLU A 117 -13.92 7.38 5.97
C GLU A 117 -13.81 7.69 4.48
N GLU A 118 -13.97 8.96 4.10
CA GLU A 118 -13.87 9.42 2.72
C GLU A 118 -12.45 9.20 2.16
N VAL A 119 -11.41 9.60 2.88
CA VAL A 119 -10.01 9.35 2.51
C VAL A 119 -9.74 7.85 2.42
N ALA A 120 -10.16 7.07 3.40
CA ALA A 120 -9.97 5.61 3.42
C ALA A 120 -10.59 4.91 2.20
N GLY A 121 -11.77 5.37 1.77
CA GLY A 121 -12.46 4.84 0.59
C GLY A 121 -11.69 5.02 -0.72
N ARG A 122 -10.83 6.04 -0.79
CA ARG A 122 -10.02 6.38 -1.97
C ARG A 122 -8.61 5.79 -1.97
N ILE A 123 -8.21 5.07 -0.92
CA ILE A 123 -6.88 4.45 -0.83
C ILE A 123 -6.80 3.22 -1.73
N TYR A 124 -5.78 3.17 -2.57
CA TYR A 124 -5.40 2.03 -3.41
C TYR A 124 -3.90 1.74 -3.23
N GLU A 125 -3.57 0.48 -3.06
CA GLU A 125 -2.16 0.09 -3.15
C GLU A 125 -1.72 0.11 -4.62
N LEU A 126 -0.47 0.44 -4.89
CA LEU A 126 0.03 0.67 -6.25
C LEU A 126 -0.22 -0.51 -7.18
N THR A 127 0.10 -1.74 -6.75
CA THR A 127 -0.10 -2.93 -7.61
C THR A 127 -1.57 -3.22 -7.85
N GLU A 128 -2.42 -3.00 -6.85
CA GLU A 128 -3.89 -3.06 -6.96
C GLU A 128 -4.39 -2.06 -8.00
N PHE A 129 -3.92 -0.82 -7.93
CA PHE A 129 -4.35 0.24 -8.84
C PHE A 129 -3.91 -0.02 -10.28
N LEU A 130 -2.66 -0.43 -10.48
CA LEU A 130 -2.13 -0.77 -11.80
C LEU A 130 -2.88 -1.96 -12.42
N LEU A 131 -3.17 -2.99 -11.63
CA LEU A 131 -3.82 -4.21 -12.12
C LEU A 131 -5.29 -3.99 -12.46
N HIS A 132 -6.04 -3.35 -11.56
CA HIS A 132 -7.51 -3.34 -11.60
C HIS A 132 -8.10 -2.03 -12.14
N VAL A 133 -7.44 -0.89 -11.94
CA VAL A 133 -7.90 0.42 -12.41
C VAL A 133 -7.27 0.78 -13.73
N CYS A 134 -5.94 0.75 -13.81
CA CYS A 134 -5.23 1.03 -15.07
C CYS A 134 -5.33 -0.12 -16.07
N GLN A 135 -5.42 -1.36 -15.59
CA GLN A 135 -5.32 -2.56 -16.43
C GLN A 135 -4.04 -2.55 -17.28
N VAL A 136 -2.95 -2.10 -16.64
CA VAL A 136 -1.68 -1.77 -17.30
C VAL A 136 -1.17 -2.91 -18.18
N GLN A 137 -0.67 -2.54 -19.37
CA GLN A 137 0.12 -3.42 -20.21
C GLN A 137 1.60 -3.11 -19.94
N LEU A 138 2.34 -4.13 -19.49
CA LEU A 138 3.76 -3.99 -19.20
C LEU A 138 4.57 -4.46 -20.41
N ASP A 139 5.43 -3.57 -20.91
CA ASP A 139 6.41 -3.93 -21.92
C ASP A 139 7.56 -4.61 -21.22
N ASP A 140 7.85 -5.83 -21.65
CA ASP A 140 8.98 -6.60 -21.13
C ASP A 140 10.24 -6.29 -21.95
N LEU A 141 11.00 -5.34 -21.45
CA LEU A 141 12.23 -4.85 -22.09
C LEU A 141 13.50 -5.45 -21.47
N GLY A 142 13.35 -6.33 -20.49
CA GLY A 142 14.46 -6.95 -19.77
C GLY A 142 14.99 -8.22 -20.41
N GLU A 143 16.10 -8.70 -19.87
CA GLU A 143 16.59 -10.05 -20.13
C GLU A 143 15.78 -11.08 -19.32
N PRO A 144 15.76 -12.36 -19.72
CA PRO A 144 15.07 -13.41 -18.98
C PRO A 144 15.56 -13.51 -17.53
N GLU A 145 14.64 -13.34 -16.56
CA GLU A 145 14.98 -13.38 -15.13
C GLU A 145 14.03 -14.27 -14.33
N LYS A 146 14.58 -14.87 -13.26
CA LYS A 146 13.81 -15.58 -12.23
C LYS A 146 13.55 -14.67 -11.06
N VAL A 147 12.27 -14.42 -10.76
CA VAL A 147 11.85 -13.52 -9.71
C VAL A 147 11.07 -14.27 -8.63
N ALA A 148 11.50 -14.17 -7.38
CA ALA A 148 10.74 -14.59 -6.21
C ALA A 148 10.10 -13.36 -5.56
N MET A 149 8.79 -13.38 -5.37
CA MET A 149 8.07 -12.24 -4.80
C MET A 149 7.52 -12.56 -3.41
N HIS A 150 7.90 -11.76 -2.41
CA HIS A 150 7.31 -11.83 -1.07
C HIS A 150 6.28 -10.71 -0.87
N THR A 151 5.00 -11.10 -0.70
CA THR A 151 3.93 -10.13 -0.39
C THR A 151 3.87 -9.90 1.12
N SER A 152 3.97 -8.65 1.56
CA SER A 152 3.96 -8.28 2.98
C SER A 152 2.68 -8.74 3.69
N CYS A 153 2.78 -8.93 5.02
CA CYS A 153 1.63 -9.36 5.83
C CYS A 153 0.44 -8.42 5.71
N SER A 154 0.66 -7.10 5.73
CA SER A 154 -0.42 -6.12 5.59
C SER A 154 -1.03 -6.12 4.19
N ALA A 155 -0.22 -6.19 3.14
CA ALA A 155 -0.75 -6.30 1.77
C ALA A 155 -1.65 -7.53 1.64
N ARG A 156 -1.21 -8.68 2.15
CA ARG A 156 -1.93 -9.94 2.05
C ARG A 156 -3.16 -10.01 2.96
N ARG A 157 -3.01 -9.65 4.26
CA ARG A 157 -4.05 -9.89 5.28
C ARG A 157 -5.02 -8.72 5.44
N GLU A 158 -4.54 -7.49 5.32
CA GLU A 158 -5.36 -6.29 5.53
C GLU A 158 -5.92 -5.75 4.22
N MET A 159 -5.15 -5.83 3.14
CA MET A 159 -5.55 -5.31 1.84
C MET A 159 -6.10 -6.38 0.89
N GLY A 160 -5.85 -7.67 1.16
CA GLY A 160 -6.29 -8.77 0.30
C GLY A 160 -5.53 -8.89 -1.03
N LEU A 161 -4.29 -8.39 -1.08
CA LEU A 161 -3.51 -8.22 -2.31
C LEU A 161 -2.43 -9.29 -2.51
N ALA A 162 -2.67 -10.52 -2.07
CA ALA A 162 -1.69 -11.61 -2.23
C ALA A 162 -1.30 -11.86 -3.68
N GLU A 163 -2.27 -11.71 -4.59
CA GLU A 163 -2.15 -12.11 -5.99
C GLU A 163 -1.87 -10.95 -6.95
N THR A 164 -1.96 -9.69 -6.51
CA THR A 164 -1.85 -8.53 -7.42
C THR A 164 -0.45 -8.39 -8.02
N GLY A 165 0.59 -8.48 -7.19
CA GLY A 165 1.98 -8.43 -7.66
C GLY A 165 2.33 -9.61 -8.56
N PRO A 166 2.08 -10.88 -8.14
CA PRO A 166 2.26 -12.04 -9.02
C PRO A 166 1.52 -11.92 -10.35
N ALA A 167 0.27 -11.43 -10.35
CA ALA A 167 -0.50 -11.24 -11.57
C ALA A 167 0.08 -10.18 -12.52
N LEU A 168 0.72 -9.14 -12.00
CA LEU A 168 1.44 -8.17 -12.81
C LEU A 168 2.71 -8.77 -13.40
N LEU A 169 3.51 -9.48 -12.59
CA LEU A 169 4.73 -10.14 -13.06
C LEU A 169 4.44 -11.20 -14.12
N ALA A 170 3.34 -11.95 -13.97
CA ALA A 170 2.92 -12.96 -14.95
C ALA A 170 2.54 -12.38 -16.33
N ARG A 171 2.36 -11.06 -16.46
CA ARG A 171 2.15 -10.39 -17.74
C ARG A 171 3.45 -10.09 -18.49
N MET A 172 4.59 -10.27 -17.82
CA MET A 172 5.92 -10.04 -18.40
C MET A 172 6.47 -11.36 -18.96
N GLY A 173 6.75 -11.40 -20.26
CA GLY A 173 7.12 -12.65 -20.96
C GLY A 173 8.51 -13.15 -20.63
N GLN A 174 9.42 -12.29 -20.16
CA GLN A 174 10.79 -12.62 -19.77
C GLN A 174 10.95 -12.93 -18.28
N VAL A 175 9.87 -12.80 -17.47
CA VAL A 175 9.92 -13.06 -16.03
C VAL A 175 9.36 -14.45 -15.71
N GLU A 176 10.21 -15.32 -15.16
CA GLU A 176 9.81 -16.57 -14.53
C GLU A 176 9.55 -16.35 -13.05
N LEU A 177 8.27 -16.39 -12.64
CA LEU A 177 7.92 -16.28 -11.22
C LEU A 177 8.22 -17.59 -10.50
N VAL A 178 9.14 -17.54 -9.53
CA VAL A 178 9.53 -18.69 -8.71
C VAL A 178 8.69 -18.71 -7.43
N GLU A 179 7.98 -19.82 -7.21
CA GLU A 179 7.18 -20.00 -6.00
C GLU A 179 8.09 -20.24 -4.78
N GLN A 180 7.85 -19.49 -3.71
CA GLN A 180 8.55 -19.64 -2.45
C GLN A 180 7.83 -20.68 -1.59
N ALA A 181 8.57 -21.66 -1.06
CA ALA A 181 8.02 -22.71 -0.19
C ALA A 181 7.30 -22.16 1.05
N ARG A 182 7.69 -20.98 1.52
CA ARG A 182 7.17 -20.33 2.73
C ARG A 182 6.66 -18.90 2.47
N ALA A 183 6.06 -18.65 1.31
CA ALA A 183 5.58 -17.33 0.89
C ALA A 183 4.63 -16.65 1.90
N ALA A 184 3.97 -17.41 2.76
CA ALA A 184 3.01 -16.92 3.75
C ALA A 184 3.62 -16.66 5.14
N GLU A 185 4.89 -17.01 5.37
CA GLU A 185 5.55 -16.79 6.66
C GLU A 185 5.86 -15.31 6.90
N CYS A 186 5.98 -14.96 8.17
CA CYS A 186 6.35 -13.61 8.55
C CYS A 186 7.85 -13.40 8.29
N CYS A 187 8.19 -12.26 7.68
CA CYS A 187 9.60 -11.90 7.45
C CYS A 187 10.29 -11.32 8.71
N GLY A 188 9.59 -11.23 9.83
CA GLY A 188 10.11 -10.67 11.08
C GLY A 188 10.12 -9.14 11.16
N PHE A 189 10.02 -8.41 10.06
CA PHE A 189 10.19 -6.95 10.04
C PHE A 189 9.20 -6.23 10.98
N GLY A 190 7.89 -6.35 10.78
CA GLY A 190 6.84 -5.77 11.63
C GLY A 190 6.99 -4.28 11.97
N GLY A 191 7.73 -3.49 11.19
CA GLY A 191 8.00 -2.07 11.45
C GLY A 191 8.79 -1.88 12.76
N THR A 192 8.18 -1.20 13.75
CA THR A 192 8.80 -0.97 15.08
C THR A 192 9.11 -2.25 15.84
N PHE A 193 8.47 -3.39 15.51
CA PHE A 193 8.74 -4.68 16.15
C PHE A 193 10.18 -5.11 15.94
N ALA A 194 10.73 -4.98 14.75
CA ALA A 194 12.12 -5.33 14.45
C ALA A 194 13.15 -4.53 15.28
N VAL A 195 12.80 -3.28 15.62
CA VAL A 195 13.65 -2.41 16.45
C VAL A 195 13.52 -2.74 17.93
N ARG A 196 12.29 -3.02 18.39
CA ARG A 196 12.00 -3.29 19.81
C ARG A 196 12.34 -4.71 20.24
N HIS A 197 12.28 -5.66 19.33
CA HIS A 197 12.49 -7.08 19.56
C HIS A 197 13.40 -7.70 18.49
N PRO A 198 14.64 -7.19 18.33
CA PRO A 198 15.51 -7.56 17.22
C PRO A 198 15.86 -9.06 17.20
N GLU A 199 16.04 -9.67 18.37
CA GLU A 199 16.36 -11.11 18.47
C GLU A 199 15.20 -11.97 17.98
N VAL A 200 13.96 -11.64 18.35
CA VAL A 200 12.76 -12.36 17.91
C VAL A 200 12.53 -12.14 16.41
N SER A 201 12.68 -10.90 15.96
CA SER A 201 12.56 -10.52 14.54
C SER A 201 13.54 -11.31 13.65
N ALA A 202 14.79 -11.45 14.10
CA ALA A 202 15.82 -12.17 13.35
C ALA A 202 15.62 -13.70 13.37
N ALA A 203 14.87 -14.24 14.33
CA ALA A 203 14.59 -15.67 14.43
C ALA A 203 13.35 -16.12 13.62
N MET A 204 12.61 -15.19 13.04
CA MET A 204 11.42 -15.45 12.23
C MET A 204 11.78 -15.67 10.78
#